data_178491b864527c4ed8266d4ce5ba8d03
#
_entry.id   178491b864527c4ed8266d4ce5ba8d03
#
_cell.length_a   1.000
_cell.length_b   1.000
_cell.length_c   1.000
_cell.angle_alpha   90.00
_cell.angle_beta   90.00
_cell.angle_gamma   90.00
#
_symmetry.space_group_name_H-M   'P 1'
#
loop_
_entity.id
_entity.type
_entity.pdbx_description
1 polymer ?
#
loop_
_entity_poly.entity_id
_entity_poly.type
_entity_poly.pdbx_seq_one_letter_code
_entity_poly.pdbx_strand_id
1 'polypeptide(L)'
;SSKKNGISNSKLIIDNFKVKEIPALAKLLALASLQGIADLLTGEGIRFTDFEMNFTNKDKLMTIKELYAIGPAISILIEGYIEENNIISLRGTLVPATTINRSIASIPLIGDLLVGKKVGEGVFGVSFKVKGPPKKLETTVNPLKTLTPRFITRTLEKIKKN
;
A
#
# COMPACT_ATOMS: atom_id res chain seq x y z
N SER A 1 -14.32 1.37 17.33
CA SER A 1 -13.10 1.54 18.17
C SER A 1 -13.32 0.97 19.56
N SER A 2 -12.29 0.43 20.16
CA SER A 2 -12.32 -0.04 21.55
C SER A 2 -11.14 0.58 22.31
N LYS A 3 -11.36 0.96 23.56
CA LYS A 3 -10.33 1.54 24.42
C LYS A 3 -10.07 0.65 25.63
N LYS A 4 -8.83 0.24 25.82
CA LYS A 4 -8.38 -0.55 26.97
C LYS A 4 -7.00 -0.09 27.39
N ASN A 5 -6.83 0.21 28.70
CA ASN A 5 -5.55 0.65 29.29
C ASN A 5 -4.92 1.88 28.60
N GLY A 6 -5.73 2.88 28.25
CA GLY A 6 -5.23 4.08 27.58
C GLY A 6 -4.92 3.91 26.08
N ILE A 7 -5.07 2.72 25.54
CA ILE A 7 -4.90 2.42 24.12
C ILE A 7 -6.26 2.37 23.44
N SER A 8 -6.41 3.17 22.38
CA SER A 8 -7.58 3.12 21.51
C SER A 8 -7.25 2.30 20.27
N ASN A 9 -8.00 1.23 20.03
CA ASN A 9 -7.91 0.44 18.83
C ASN A 9 -9.04 0.82 17.87
N SER A 10 -8.71 1.14 16.65
CA SER A 10 -9.66 1.61 15.64
C SER A 10 -9.49 0.88 14.32
N LYS A 11 -10.60 0.72 13.63
CA LYS A 11 -10.63 0.16 12.28
C LYS A 11 -11.43 1.10 11.39
N LEU A 12 -10.87 1.43 10.24
CA LEU A 12 -11.51 2.25 9.20
C LEU A 12 -11.67 1.41 7.94
N ILE A 13 -12.87 1.39 7.40
CA ILE A 13 -13.17 0.72 6.12
C ILE A 13 -13.82 1.75 5.22
N ILE A 14 -13.34 1.84 3.99
CA ILE A 14 -13.91 2.72 2.97
C ILE A 14 -14.01 1.91 1.67
N ASP A 15 -15.18 1.96 1.05
CA ASP A 15 -15.43 1.28 -0.22
C ASP A 15 -15.63 2.31 -1.33
N ASN A 16 -15.08 2.01 -2.51
CA ASN A 16 -15.30 2.80 -3.73
C ASN A 16 -15.07 4.31 -3.60
N PHE A 17 -13.81 4.71 -3.55
CA PHE A 17 -13.43 6.12 -3.48
C PHE A 17 -12.33 6.45 -4.49
N LYS A 18 -12.11 7.72 -4.71
CA LYS A 18 -11.01 8.24 -5.54
C LYS A 18 -10.13 9.15 -4.72
N VAL A 19 -8.83 9.08 -4.96
CA VAL A 19 -7.86 10.03 -4.41
C VAL A 19 -7.29 10.89 -5.52
N LYS A 20 -7.16 12.17 -5.25
CA LYS A 20 -6.59 13.18 -6.15
C LYS A 20 -5.59 14.03 -5.40
N GLU A 21 -4.60 14.54 -6.14
CA GLU A 21 -3.72 15.59 -5.64
C GLU A 21 -3.06 15.29 -4.29
N ILE A 22 -2.53 14.08 -4.15
CA ILE A 22 -1.71 13.71 -2.99
C ILE A 22 -0.24 13.78 -3.39
N PRO A 23 0.50 14.86 -3.04
CA PRO A 23 1.89 15.06 -3.49
C PRO A 23 2.84 13.93 -3.06
N ALA A 24 2.68 13.40 -1.85
CA ALA A 24 3.50 12.30 -1.37
C ALA A 24 3.33 11.02 -2.21
N LEU A 25 2.09 10.72 -2.60
CA LEU A 25 1.79 9.57 -3.45
C LEU A 25 2.30 9.80 -4.88
N ALA A 26 2.14 11.01 -5.42
CA ALA A 26 2.67 11.38 -6.73
C ALA A 26 4.20 11.20 -6.80
N LYS A 27 4.90 11.65 -5.77
CA LYS A 27 6.36 11.49 -5.66
C LYS A 27 6.75 10.01 -5.59
N LEU A 28 6.04 9.21 -4.80
CA LEU A 28 6.28 7.78 -4.68
C LEU A 28 6.11 7.07 -6.02
N LEU A 29 5.03 7.38 -6.75
CA LEU A 29 4.77 6.80 -8.07
C LEU A 29 5.82 7.20 -9.11
N ALA A 30 6.26 8.45 -9.09
CA ALA A 30 7.32 8.92 -9.97
C ALA A 30 8.66 8.21 -9.69
N LEU A 31 9.03 8.06 -8.41
CA LEU A 31 10.23 7.32 -8.01
C LEU A 31 10.17 5.84 -8.37
N ALA A 32 8.97 5.28 -8.39
CA ALA A 32 8.72 3.89 -8.80
C ALA A 32 8.64 3.71 -10.31
N SER A 33 8.87 4.75 -11.10
CA SER A 33 8.72 4.77 -12.57
C SER A 33 7.31 4.42 -13.04
N LEU A 34 6.30 4.81 -12.27
CA LEU A 34 4.89 4.60 -12.57
C LEU A 34 4.20 5.90 -12.99
N GLN A 35 4.80 6.63 -13.93
CA GLN A 35 4.34 7.96 -14.34
C GLN A 35 2.90 7.95 -14.88
N GLY A 36 2.51 6.92 -15.62
CA GLY A 36 1.14 6.80 -16.12
C GLY A 36 0.09 6.75 -15.00
N ILE A 37 0.42 6.10 -13.89
CA ILE A 37 -0.45 6.09 -12.71
C ILE A 37 -0.37 7.41 -11.95
N ALA A 38 0.82 8.01 -11.86
CA ALA A 38 1.00 9.34 -11.25
C ALA A 38 0.15 10.41 -11.94
N ASP A 39 0.04 10.35 -13.26
CA ASP A 39 -0.76 11.30 -14.04
C ASP A 39 -2.27 11.21 -13.71
N LEU A 40 -2.76 10.07 -13.25
CA LEU A 40 -4.14 9.93 -12.79
C LEU A 40 -4.44 10.79 -11.58
N LEU A 41 -3.47 11.05 -10.71
CA LEU A 41 -3.66 11.90 -9.52
C LEU A 41 -3.98 13.35 -9.88
N THR A 42 -3.44 13.85 -10.97
CA THR A 42 -3.70 15.21 -11.45
C THR A 42 -4.88 15.30 -12.40
N GLY A 43 -5.32 14.17 -12.95
CA GLY A 43 -6.46 14.06 -13.85
C GLY A 43 -7.72 13.51 -13.18
N GLU A 44 -8.08 12.30 -13.52
CA GLU A 44 -9.30 11.64 -13.04
C GLU A 44 -9.26 11.22 -11.57
N GLY A 45 -8.08 11.09 -11.01
CA GLY A 45 -7.85 10.49 -9.71
C GLY A 45 -7.58 8.99 -9.79
N ILE A 46 -6.99 8.45 -8.73
CA ILE A 46 -6.79 7.01 -8.58
C ILE A 46 -7.96 6.43 -7.82
N ARG A 47 -8.63 5.45 -8.43
CA ARG A 47 -9.76 4.77 -7.82
C ARG A 47 -9.29 3.61 -6.96
N PHE A 48 -9.88 3.48 -5.78
CA PHE A 48 -9.76 2.32 -4.92
C PHE A 48 -11.13 1.72 -4.68
N THR A 49 -11.22 0.40 -4.75
CA THR A 49 -12.46 -0.33 -4.49
C THR A 49 -12.60 -0.71 -3.02
N ASP A 50 -11.48 -0.99 -2.38
CA ASP A 50 -11.43 -1.41 -0.98
C ASP A 50 -10.30 -0.68 -0.25
N PHE A 51 -10.59 -0.20 0.94
CA PHE A 51 -9.61 0.35 1.86
C PHE A 51 -9.90 -0.15 3.26
N GLU A 52 -8.89 -0.65 3.93
CA GLU A 52 -8.97 -1.06 5.32
C GLU A 52 -7.75 -0.58 6.07
N MET A 53 -7.95 0.10 7.18
CA MET A 53 -6.87 0.54 8.05
C MET A 53 -7.16 0.14 9.50
N ASN A 54 -6.22 -0.56 10.10
CA ASN A 54 -6.22 -0.91 11.51
C ASN A 54 -5.13 -0.11 12.21
N PHE A 55 -5.50 0.67 13.20
CA PHE A 55 -4.56 1.54 13.89
C PHE A 55 -4.86 1.66 15.39
N THR A 56 -3.86 2.03 16.14
CA THR A 56 -3.96 2.28 17.58
C THR A 56 -3.48 3.68 17.90
N ASN A 57 -4.11 4.30 18.90
CA ASN A 57 -3.65 5.56 19.46
C ASN A 57 -3.30 5.34 20.94
N LYS A 58 -2.10 5.74 21.31
CA LYS A 58 -1.63 5.73 22.69
C LYS A 58 -0.67 6.89 22.90
N ASP A 59 -0.93 7.72 23.93
CA ASP A 59 -0.03 8.82 24.31
C ASP A 59 0.40 9.68 23.12
N LYS A 60 -0.56 10.07 22.29
CA LYS A 60 -0.35 10.91 21.11
C LYS A 60 0.51 10.25 20.00
N LEU A 61 0.69 8.95 20.06
CA LEU A 61 1.29 8.14 19.02
C LEU A 61 0.20 7.34 18.30
N MET A 62 0.06 7.56 17.01
CA MET A 62 -0.77 6.72 16.14
C MET A 62 0.10 5.65 15.50
N THR A 63 -0.21 4.39 15.78
CA THR A 63 0.44 3.26 15.13
C THR A 63 -0.49 2.64 14.13
N ILE A 64 -0.10 2.67 12.86
CA ILE A 64 -0.82 1.98 11.78
C ILE A 64 -0.30 0.55 11.75
N LYS A 65 -1.11 -0.39 12.22
CA LYS A 65 -0.78 -1.82 12.20
C LYS A 65 -0.81 -2.37 10.80
N GLU A 66 -1.80 -1.95 10.03
CA GLU A 66 -1.96 -2.30 8.64
C GLU A 66 -2.90 -1.31 7.97
N LEU A 67 -2.49 -0.80 6.84
CA LEU A 67 -3.35 -0.12 5.88
C LEU A 67 -3.25 -0.89 4.57
N TYR A 68 -4.38 -1.35 4.06
CA TYR A 68 -4.46 -2.06 2.80
C TYR A 68 -5.48 -1.38 1.90
N ALA A 69 -5.05 -1.01 0.70
CA ALA A 69 -5.92 -0.42 -0.32
C ALA A 69 -5.72 -1.16 -1.64
N ILE A 70 -6.81 -1.53 -2.28
CA ILE A 70 -6.80 -2.18 -3.59
C ILE A 70 -7.67 -1.43 -4.58
N GLY A 71 -7.17 -1.28 -5.79
CA GLY A 71 -7.89 -0.64 -6.88
C GLY A 71 -7.53 -1.22 -8.23
N PRO A 72 -8.23 -0.79 -9.30
CA PRO A 72 -7.97 -1.29 -10.65
C PRO A 72 -6.60 -0.89 -11.22
N ALA A 73 -5.99 0.17 -10.71
CA ALA A 73 -4.68 0.62 -11.17
C ALA A 73 -3.54 0.14 -10.26
N ILE A 74 -3.77 0.09 -8.95
CA ILE A 74 -2.70 -0.08 -7.95
C ILE A 74 -3.23 -0.68 -6.66
N SER A 75 -2.38 -1.45 -5.98
CA SER A 75 -2.62 -1.91 -4.61
C SER A 75 -1.49 -1.47 -3.69
N ILE A 76 -1.83 -1.12 -2.46
CA ILE A 76 -0.88 -0.58 -1.48
C ILE A 76 -1.08 -1.26 -0.14
N LEU A 77 0.03 -1.64 0.49
CA LEU A 77 0.05 -2.13 1.86
C LEU A 77 1.03 -1.27 2.66
N ILE A 78 0.58 -0.69 3.76
CA ILE A 78 1.37 0.23 4.58
C ILE A 78 1.29 -0.15 6.05
N GLU A 79 2.39 0.06 6.77
CA GLU A 79 2.47 0.03 8.22
C GLU A 79 3.41 1.13 8.72
N GLY A 80 3.33 1.47 9.98
CA GLY A 80 4.20 2.46 10.58
C GLY A 80 3.53 3.28 11.67
N TYR A 81 4.04 4.49 11.90
CA TYR A 81 3.52 5.34 12.97
C TYR A 81 3.61 6.83 12.62
N ILE A 82 2.78 7.60 13.32
CA ILE A 82 2.75 9.06 13.26
C ILE A 82 2.80 9.57 14.68
N GLU A 83 3.82 10.37 15.00
CA GLU A 83 4.01 10.98 16.31
C GLU A 83 3.19 12.27 16.50
N GLU A 84 3.03 12.72 17.73
CA GLU A 84 2.26 13.93 18.06
C GLU A 84 2.67 15.18 17.28
N ASN A 85 3.95 15.38 17.09
CA ASN A 85 4.50 16.49 16.31
C ASN A 85 4.43 16.24 14.78
N ASN A 86 3.56 15.32 14.36
CA ASN A 86 3.34 14.91 12.98
C ASN A 86 4.56 14.32 12.27
N ILE A 87 5.56 13.84 13.00
CA ILE A 87 6.64 13.08 12.39
C ILE A 87 6.09 11.75 11.92
N ILE A 88 6.21 11.52 10.62
CA ILE A 88 5.70 10.34 9.92
C ILE A 88 6.84 9.35 9.75
N SER A 89 6.58 8.09 10.02
CA SER A 89 7.47 6.97 9.70
C SER A 89 6.64 5.81 9.17
N LEU A 90 6.54 5.71 7.86
CA LEU A 90 5.75 4.68 7.18
C LEU A 90 6.65 3.86 6.28
N ARG A 91 6.29 2.59 6.13
CA ARG A 91 6.88 1.69 5.15
C ARG A 91 5.78 0.86 4.51
N GLY A 92 6.00 0.46 3.29
CA GLY A 92 4.98 -0.31 2.60
C GLY A 92 5.43 -0.88 1.28
N THR A 93 4.45 -1.45 0.61
CA THR A 93 4.60 -2.08 -0.70
C THR A 93 3.53 -1.50 -1.62
N LEU A 94 3.94 -1.17 -2.82
CA LEU A 94 3.07 -0.66 -3.87
C LEU A 94 3.21 -1.57 -5.08
N VAL A 95 2.09 -2.07 -5.59
CA VAL A 95 2.06 -3.03 -6.69
C VAL A 95 1.07 -2.59 -7.75
N PRO A 96 1.49 -2.40 -9.01
CA PRO A 96 0.58 -2.14 -10.10
C PRO A 96 -0.38 -3.31 -10.32
N ALA A 97 -1.63 -3.04 -10.64
CA ALA A 97 -2.65 -4.06 -10.83
C ALA A 97 -2.33 -5.02 -11.99
N THR A 98 -1.68 -4.53 -13.03
CA THR A 98 -1.22 -5.37 -14.14
C THR A 98 -0.27 -6.48 -13.68
N THR A 99 0.60 -6.18 -12.73
CA THR A 99 1.51 -7.16 -12.13
C THR A 99 0.74 -8.18 -11.29
N ILE A 100 -0.23 -7.72 -10.48
CA ILE A 100 -1.08 -8.60 -9.68
C ILE A 100 -1.86 -9.56 -10.57
N ASN A 101 -2.47 -9.05 -11.65
CA ASN A 101 -3.25 -9.88 -12.57
C ASN A 101 -2.41 -10.96 -13.25
N ARG A 102 -1.19 -10.64 -13.64
CA ARG A 102 -0.24 -11.64 -14.17
C ARG A 102 0.12 -12.68 -13.14
N SER A 103 0.39 -12.24 -11.93
CA SER A 103 0.74 -13.12 -10.82
C SER A 103 -0.40 -14.06 -10.47
N ILE A 104 -1.63 -13.57 -10.46
CA ILE A 104 -2.84 -14.34 -10.19
C ILE A 104 -3.12 -15.35 -11.28
N ALA A 105 -2.93 -14.99 -12.53
CA ALA A 105 -3.09 -15.90 -13.67
C ALA A 105 -2.10 -17.08 -13.61
N SER A 106 -0.99 -16.92 -12.93
CA SER A 106 0.04 -17.95 -12.72
C SER A 106 -0.16 -18.77 -11.45
N ILE A 107 -1.19 -18.53 -10.69
CA ILE A 107 -1.40 -19.03 -9.32
C ILE A 107 -1.74 -20.52 -9.15
N PRO A 108 -1.85 -21.41 -10.07
CA PRO A 108 -1.71 -22.81 -9.66
C PRO A 108 -0.40 -23.06 -8.93
N LEU A 109 0.53 -22.11 -8.96
CA LEU A 109 1.91 -22.24 -8.51
C LEU A 109 2.31 -21.14 -7.55
N ILE A 110 1.56 -20.98 -6.44
CA ILE A 110 1.87 -20.01 -5.37
C ILE A 110 3.32 -20.14 -4.88
N GLY A 111 3.84 -21.37 -4.84
CA GLY A 111 5.25 -21.62 -4.50
C GLY A 111 6.22 -20.97 -5.47
N ASP A 112 5.94 -20.96 -6.75
CA ASP A 112 6.78 -20.35 -7.77
C ASP A 112 6.75 -18.83 -7.72
N LEU A 113 5.62 -18.25 -7.31
CA LEU A 113 5.51 -16.83 -7.02
C LEU A 113 6.42 -16.41 -5.87
N LEU A 114 6.43 -17.17 -4.80
CA LEU A 114 7.27 -16.91 -3.63
C LEU A 114 8.77 -17.02 -3.96
N VAL A 115 9.13 -17.85 -4.92
CA VAL A 115 10.51 -18.01 -5.38
C VAL A 115 10.85 -17.12 -6.56
N GLY A 116 9.91 -16.37 -7.12
CA GLY A 116 10.15 -15.45 -8.24
C GLY A 116 10.50 -16.12 -9.56
N LYS A 117 10.23 -17.40 -9.71
CA LYS A 117 10.69 -18.18 -10.87
C LYS A 117 9.91 -17.96 -12.16
N LYS A 118 8.70 -17.45 -12.12
CA LYS A 118 7.85 -17.40 -13.33
C LYS A 118 7.28 -16.06 -13.65
N VAL A 119 7.56 -15.13 -12.86
CA VAL A 119 7.11 -13.81 -13.18
C VAL A 119 8.20 -13.20 -13.95
N GLY A 120 8.09 -13.37 -15.21
CA GLY A 120 9.01 -12.83 -16.16
C GLY A 120 10.12 -11.91 -15.64
N GLU A 121 10.95 -11.50 -16.34
CA GLU A 121 12.12 -10.68 -16.00
C GLU A 121 11.72 -9.27 -15.50
N GLY A 122 10.57 -9.13 -14.79
CA GLY A 122 10.04 -7.85 -14.38
C GLY A 122 10.05 -7.60 -12.87
N VAL A 123 10.05 -6.33 -12.49
CA VAL A 123 9.80 -5.86 -11.14
C VAL A 123 8.31 -5.98 -10.84
N PHE A 124 7.93 -6.66 -9.76
CA PHE A 124 6.53 -6.82 -9.35
C PHE A 124 5.91 -5.56 -8.79
N GLY A 125 6.73 -4.76 -8.18
CA GLY A 125 6.32 -3.55 -7.52
C GLY A 125 7.49 -2.92 -6.82
N VAL A 126 7.21 -2.10 -5.84
CA VAL A 126 8.24 -1.44 -5.04
C VAL A 126 7.92 -1.52 -3.57
N SER A 127 8.96 -1.67 -2.74
CA SER A 127 8.89 -1.33 -1.34
C SER A 127 9.28 0.13 -1.18
N PHE A 128 8.69 0.80 -0.22
CA PHE A 128 8.99 2.19 0.03
C PHE A 128 9.03 2.51 1.53
N LYS A 129 9.73 3.59 1.85
CA LYS A 129 9.74 4.20 3.17
C LYS A 129 9.50 5.69 3.02
N VAL A 130 8.66 6.24 3.88
CA VAL A 130 8.39 7.68 3.97
C VAL A 130 8.67 8.10 5.39
N LYS A 131 9.55 9.06 5.59
CA LYS A 131 9.97 9.53 6.91
C LYS A 131 10.14 11.03 6.95
N GLY A 132 9.77 11.62 8.08
CA GLY A 132 9.99 13.03 8.36
C GLY A 132 8.70 13.82 8.66
N PRO A 133 8.81 15.14 8.87
CA PRO A 133 7.64 16.01 9.01
C PRO A 133 6.89 16.14 7.67
N PRO A 134 5.57 16.41 7.67
CA PRO A 134 4.76 16.47 6.43
C PRO A 134 5.29 17.43 5.36
N LYS A 135 5.92 18.52 5.78
CA LYS A 135 6.48 19.52 4.86
C LYS A 135 7.84 19.12 4.27
N LYS A 136 8.48 18.09 4.82
CA LYS A 136 9.84 17.68 4.44
C LYS A 136 9.97 16.16 4.52
N LEU A 137 9.10 15.46 3.82
CA LEU A 137 9.12 14.00 3.79
C LEU A 137 10.26 13.48 2.90
N GLU A 138 11.04 12.58 3.45
CA GLU A 138 12.02 11.80 2.71
C GLU A 138 11.38 10.49 2.27
N THR A 139 11.42 10.21 0.97
CA THR A 139 10.84 9.01 0.38
C THR A 139 11.93 8.21 -0.31
N THR A 140 12.04 6.94 0.03
CA THR A 140 12.92 5.99 -0.64
C THR A 140 12.12 4.84 -1.21
N VAL A 141 12.53 4.33 -2.38
CA VAL A 141 11.88 3.20 -3.04
C VAL A 141 12.93 2.16 -3.45
N ASN A 142 12.54 0.89 -3.35
CA ASN A 142 13.35 -0.24 -3.80
C ASN A 142 12.49 -1.18 -4.64
N PRO A 143 13.01 -1.67 -5.77
CA PRO A 143 12.30 -2.64 -6.59
C PRO A 143 12.03 -3.93 -5.82
N LEU A 144 10.85 -4.50 -6.02
CA LEU A 144 10.46 -5.81 -5.50
C LEU A 144 10.38 -6.80 -6.64
N LYS A 145 11.10 -7.90 -6.51
CA LYS A 145 11.04 -9.02 -7.46
C LYS A 145 10.07 -10.11 -7.01
N THR A 146 9.66 -10.07 -5.76
CA THR A 146 8.70 -11.02 -5.17
C THR A 146 7.73 -10.29 -4.27
N LEU A 147 6.48 -10.78 -4.22
CA LEU A 147 5.48 -10.28 -3.29
C LEU A 147 5.63 -10.98 -1.94
N THR A 148 5.38 -10.24 -0.84
CA THR A 148 5.36 -10.86 0.48
C THR A 148 4.16 -11.81 0.60
N PRO A 149 4.26 -12.89 1.38
CA PRO A 149 3.13 -13.80 1.61
C PRO A 149 1.89 -13.06 2.11
N ARG A 150 2.06 -12.09 2.99
CA ARG A 150 0.96 -11.28 3.52
C ARG A 150 0.25 -10.47 2.42
N PHE A 151 0.99 -9.86 1.52
CA PHE A 151 0.42 -9.13 0.40
C PHE A 151 -0.39 -10.05 -0.52
N ILE A 152 0.15 -11.22 -0.83
CA ILE A 152 -0.52 -12.24 -1.65
C ILE A 152 -1.83 -12.68 -0.98
N THR A 153 -1.78 -13.02 0.31
CA THR A 153 -2.94 -13.46 1.07
C THR A 153 -4.06 -12.41 1.07
N ARG A 154 -3.72 -11.15 1.34
CA ARG A 154 -4.70 -10.05 1.35
C ARG A 154 -5.33 -9.83 -0.02
N THR A 155 -4.53 -9.91 -1.07
CA THR A 155 -5.01 -9.75 -2.45
C THR A 155 -5.97 -10.88 -2.83
N LEU A 156 -5.63 -12.12 -2.50
CA LEU A 156 -6.48 -13.28 -2.78
C LEU A 156 -7.81 -13.23 -2.00
N GLU A 157 -7.78 -12.80 -0.75
CA GLU A 157 -9.00 -12.63 0.05
C GLU A 157 -9.98 -11.65 -0.61
N LYS A 158 -9.47 -10.54 -1.14
CA LYS A 158 -10.29 -9.54 -1.81
C LYS A 158 -10.87 -10.04 -3.13
N ILE A 159 -10.09 -10.79 -3.90
CA ILE A 159 -10.53 -11.37 -5.17
C ILE A 159 -11.61 -12.42 -4.94
N LYS A 160 -11.51 -13.25 -3.91
CA LYS A 160 -12.51 -14.26 -3.58
C LYS A 160 -13.84 -13.67 -3.13
N LYS A 161 -13.86 -12.44 -2.62
CA LYS A 161 -15.09 -11.74 -2.22
C LYS A 161 -15.83 -11.10 -3.39
N ASN A 162 -15.16 -10.93 -4.49
CA ASN A 162 -15.70 -10.38 -5.72
C ASN A 162 -15.92 -11.51 -6.73
#